data_3fbd3415684b3e546a09a369070b9649
#
_entry.id   3fbd3415684b3e546a09a369070b9649
#
_cell.length_a   1.000
_cell.length_b   1.000
_cell.length_c   1.000
_cell.angle_alpha   90.00
_cell.angle_beta   90.00
_cell.angle_gamma   90.00
#
_symmetry.space_group_name_H-M   'P 1'
#
loop_
_entity.id
_entity.type
_entity.pdbx_description
1 polymer ?
#
loop_
_entity_poly.entity_id
_entity_poly.type
_entity_poly.pdbx_seq_one_letter_code
_entity_poly.pdbx_strand_id
1 'polypeptide(L)'
;MMKKLFTLSAVFFLCSALSAAPIADPARILTDPATGKPVKYSALPNDTRKVMIPVRYRFKPGELRGVWVATVSNLDFPKTAAPAHFQRAYSDLMHKIRRAGFNAVFFQIRPCSDAFYNSSILPFSRFLSGREGYGFPQFNLLGYMIGEAHRHGLQFHAWLNPYRVAGISSMPKWQYLNTLSPQNFARRNPDCVLAVPVKGGLTLLLDPGRPEVRTHLLAVIREIITKYNPDSIHFDDYFYPYDYHGNADAPTYRKYNRNPRTTLEDWRRQNVSQMVWEISALIRTNNKAQKKNIRFGISPFGIWRNRASSVFGSPTLGNEAYSANYSDVRLWIRNNWIDYVVPQLYWKFSHGKAPYAGLADWWADTVTGTRVKLYIGHGAHLAFVSNDPNELKNQLLFNSRRPGISGSVFYSASRIFDPDSPVRRRAVEAVVRGCWQGALPPPQKSR
;
A
#
# COMPACT_ATOMS: atom_id res chain seq x y z
N MET A 1 -83.64 -21.42 -17.17
CA MET A 1 -82.24 -21.93 -17.01
C MET A 1 -81.42 -20.86 -16.33
N MET A 2 -81.23 -20.97 -15.02
CA MET A 2 -80.55 -19.99 -14.18
C MET A 2 -79.05 -20.35 -14.07
N LYS A 3 -78.13 -19.46 -14.51
CA LYS A 3 -76.71 -19.57 -14.23
C LYS A 3 -76.38 -18.94 -12.90
N LYS A 4 -75.89 -19.74 -11.94
CA LYS A 4 -75.38 -19.27 -10.65
C LYS A 4 -73.98 -18.69 -10.85
N LEU A 5 -73.78 -17.43 -10.49
CA LEU A 5 -72.45 -16.80 -10.32
C LEU A 5 -71.90 -17.21 -8.94
N PHE A 6 -70.72 -17.77 -8.90
CA PHE A 6 -69.91 -17.91 -7.68
C PHE A 6 -68.91 -16.74 -7.59
N THR A 7 -69.09 -15.89 -6.60
CA THR A 7 -68.12 -14.86 -6.23
C THR A 7 -67.11 -15.44 -5.27
N LEU A 8 -65.83 -15.51 -5.68
CA LEU A 8 -64.72 -15.88 -4.83
C LEU A 8 -64.14 -14.59 -4.18
N SER A 9 -64.33 -14.44 -2.86
CA SER A 9 -63.69 -13.37 -2.08
C SER A 9 -62.28 -13.81 -1.72
N ALA A 10 -61.26 -13.17 -2.32
CA ALA A 10 -59.85 -13.35 -1.92
C ALA A 10 -59.57 -12.42 -0.72
N VAL A 11 -59.29 -13.04 0.43
CA VAL A 11 -58.80 -12.33 1.62
C VAL A 11 -57.28 -12.15 1.47
N PHE A 12 -56.84 -10.94 1.21
CA PHE A 12 -55.42 -10.59 1.26
C PHE A 12 -54.99 -10.38 2.71
N PHE A 13 -54.21 -11.33 3.25
CA PHE A 13 -53.43 -11.09 4.48
C PHE A 13 -52.26 -10.19 4.14
N LEU A 14 -52.33 -8.88 4.51
CA LEU A 14 -51.16 -8.03 4.58
C LEU A 14 -50.30 -8.46 5.78
N CYS A 15 -49.23 -9.26 5.50
CA CYS A 15 -48.15 -9.43 6.44
C CYS A 15 -47.33 -8.12 6.44
N SER A 16 -47.60 -7.22 7.36
CA SER A 16 -46.72 -6.09 7.67
C SER A 16 -45.46 -6.64 8.31
N ALA A 17 -44.39 -6.84 7.51
CA ALA A 17 -43.07 -7.06 8.03
C ALA A 17 -42.66 -5.76 8.76
N LEU A 18 -42.76 -5.78 10.09
CA LEU A 18 -42.09 -4.80 10.94
C LEU A 18 -40.58 -4.91 10.67
N SER A 19 -40.06 -4.05 9.82
CA SER A 19 -38.62 -3.82 9.69
C SER A 19 -38.16 -3.26 11.03
N ALA A 20 -37.60 -4.12 11.89
CA ALA A 20 -36.95 -3.65 13.08
C ALA A 20 -35.85 -2.67 12.67
N ALA A 21 -35.93 -1.43 13.14
CA ALA A 21 -34.86 -0.45 12.95
C ALA A 21 -33.52 -1.10 13.37
N PRO A 22 -32.45 -0.96 12.59
CA PRO A 22 -31.18 -1.58 12.96
C PRO A 22 -30.76 -1.07 14.33
N ILE A 23 -30.64 -1.99 15.30
CA ILE A 23 -30.14 -1.68 16.64
C ILE A 23 -28.77 -1.04 16.42
N ALA A 24 -28.62 0.22 16.83
CA ALA A 24 -27.35 0.94 16.72
C ALA A 24 -26.29 0.12 17.48
N ASP A 25 -25.23 -0.28 16.77
CA ASP A 25 -24.14 -1.03 17.40
C ASP A 25 -23.57 -0.22 18.57
N PRO A 26 -23.41 -0.83 19.76
CA PRO A 26 -22.85 -0.14 20.90
C PRO A 26 -21.45 0.39 20.58
N ALA A 27 -21.23 1.67 20.87
CA ALA A 27 -19.97 2.34 20.69
C ALA A 27 -19.56 3.08 21.96
N ARG A 28 -18.26 3.29 22.16
CA ARG A 28 -17.71 4.04 23.29
C ARG A 28 -16.88 5.21 22.82
N ILE A 29 -16.77 6.27 23.60
CA ILE A 29 -15.79 7.33 23.40
C ILE A 29 -14.40 6.75 23.57
N LEU A 30 -13.50 7.01 22.62
CA LEU A 30 -12.08 6.65 22.74
C LEU A 30 -11.40 7.67 23.65
N THR A 31 -10.71 7.17 24.68
CA THR A 31 -9.82 7.97 25.54
C THR A 31 -8.36 7.66 25.22
N ASP A 32 -7.52 8.69 25.25
CA ASP A 32 -6.07 8.53 25.10
C ASP A 32 -5.51 7.89 26.40
N PRO A 33 -4.83 6.74 26.32
CA PRO A 33 -4.38 6.01 27.51
C PRO A 33 -3.33 6.77 28.34
N ALA A 34 -2.61 7.72 27.71
CA ALA A 34 -1.60 8.51 28.42
C ALA A 34 -2.20 9.68 29.23
N THR A 35 -3.35 10.23 28.80
CA THR A 35 -3.94 11.43 29.40
C THR A 35 -5.31 11.20 30.02
N GLY A 36 -5.97 10.07 29.73
CA GLY A 36 -7.36 9.78 30.12
C GLY A 36 -8.42 10.65 29.43
N LYS A 37 -8.02 11.58 28.55
CA LYS A 37 -8.93 12.53 27.90
C LYS A 37 -9.57 11.94 26.63
N PRO A 38 -10.82 12.34 26.29
CA PRO A 38 -11.44 11.97 25.03
C PRO A 38 -10.62 12.40 23.81
N VAL A 39 -10.38 11.47 22.89
CA VAL A 39 -9.59 11.72 21.68
C VAL A 39 -10.36 12.60 20.69
N LYS A 40 -9.69 13.65 20.18
CA LYS A 40 -10.25 14.52 19.14
C LYS A 40 -10.36 13.76 17.80
N TYR A 41 -11.42 14.06 17.05
CA TYR A 41 -11.67 13.43 15.75
C TYR A 41 -10.73 13.96 14.64
N SER A 42 -10.35 15.24 14.68
CA SER A 42 -9.54 15.89 13.65
C SER A 42 -8.51 16.86 14.27
N ALA A 43 -7.59 17.36 13.43
CA ALA A 43 -6.59 18.36 13.81
C ALA A 43 -7.11 19.79 13.70
N LEU A 44 -8.33 20.01 13.19
CA LEU A 44 -8.90 21.35 12.99
C LEU A 44 -9.32 21.95 14.34
N PRO A 45 -8.95 23.21 14.65
CA PRO A 45 -9.25 23.84 15.95
C PRO A 45 -10.74 23.87 16.30
N ASN A 46 -11.59 24.09 15.32
CA ASN A 46 -13.04 24.25 15.51
C ASN A 46 -13.81 22.93 15.48
N ASP A 47 -13.13 21.77 15.30
CA ASP A 47 -13.78 20.47 15.31
C ASP A 47 -13.84 19.92 16.74
N THR A 48 -15.01 19.97 17.34
CA THR A 48 -15.25 19.51 18.71
C THR A 48 -15.58 18.02 18.83
N ARG A 49 -15.74 17.32 17.70
CA ARG A 49 -16.09 15.89 17.67
C ARG A 49 -15.05 15.04 18.40
N LYS A 50 -15.55 13.97 19.04
CA LYS A 50 -14.74 12.94 19.69
C LYS A 50 -14.79 11.65 18.89
N VAL A 51 -13.75 10.84 19.00
CA VAL A 51 -13.70 9.54 18.33
C VAL A 51 -14.59 8.55 19.05
N MET A 52 -15.52 7.94 18.29
CA MET A 52 -16.38 6.87 18.73
C MET A 52 -15.86 5.54 18.18
N ILE A 53 -15.61 4.55 19.04
CA ILE A 53 -15.13 3.22 18.66
C ILE A 53 -16.24 2.20 18.91
N PRO A 54 -16.62 1.40 17.88
CA PRO A 54 -17.51 0.25 18.06
C PRO A 54 -16.91 -0.75 19.06
N VAL A 55 -17.73 -1.38 19.88
CA VAL A 55 -17.25 -2.39 20.85
C VAL A 55 -16.98 -3.74 20.21
N ARG A 56 -17.55 -4.02 19.02
CA ARG A 56 -17.38 -5.27 18.28
C ARG A 56 -16.89 -5.03 16.87
N TYR A 57 -15.97 -5.88 16.43
CA TYR A 57 -15.53 -5.91 15.04
C TYR A 57 -16.66 -6.44 14.15
N ARG A 58 -16.89 -5.78 13.01
CA ARG A 58 -17.82 -6.25 11.98
C ARG A 58 -17.04 -6.75 10.77
N PHE A 59 -17.04 -8.05 10.58
CA PHE A 59 -16.47 -8.65 9.39
C PHE A 59 -17.23 -8.22 8.14
N LYS A 60 -16.50 -7.93 7.06
CA LYS A 60 -17.07 -7.60 5.75
C LYS A 60 -16.75 -8.72 4.77
N PRO A 61 -17.76 -9.28 4.06
CA PRO A 61 -17.51 -10.25 3.00
C PRO A 61 -16.51 -9.71 1.97
N GLY A 62 -15.49 -10.50 1.62
CA GLY A 62 -14.45 -10.10 0.68
C GLY A 62 -13.46 -9.05 1.22
N GLU A 63 -13.43 -8.80 2.53
CA GLU A 63 -12.46 -7.90 3.17
C GLU A 63 -11.02 -8.35 2.90
N LEU A 64 -10.20 -7.42 2.40
CA LEU A 64 -8.77 -7.68 2.23
C LEU A 64 -8.04 -7.50 3.56
N ARG A 65 -7.24 -8.49 3.92
CA ARG A 65 -6.38 -8.51 5.11
C ARG A 65 -4.96 -8.80 4.64
N GLY A 66 -4.24 -7.73 4.33
CA GLY A 66 -2.93 -7.81 3.69
C GLY A 66 -1.77 -7.52 4.64
N VAL A 67 -0.59 -8.01 4.27
CA VAL A 67 0.67 -7.68 4.92
C VAL A 67 1.74 -7.37 3.87
N TRP A 68 2.51 -6.30 4.08
CA TRP A 68 3.68 -6.01 3.28
C TRP A 68 4.88 -6.83 3.73
N VAL A 69 5.63 -7.34 2.74
CA VAL A 69 6.93 -8.00 2.91
C VAL A 69 7.98 -7.20 2.14
N ALA A 70 8.72 -6.37 2.84
CA ALA A 70 9.75 -5.52 2.27
C ALA A 70 11.06 -6.31 2.11
N THR A 71 11.56 -6.39 0.88
CA THR A 71 12.84 -7.03 0.58
C THR A 71 14.01 -6.05 0.57
N VAL A 72 13.74 -4.75 0.39
CA VAL A 72 14.76 -3.70 0.50
C VAL A 72 15.46 -3.80 1.86
N SER A 73 16.77 -3.75 1.85
CA SER A 73 17.61 -3.90 3.07
C SER A 73 17.34 -5.17 3.88
N ASN A 74 16.71 -6.18 3.25
CA ASN A 74 16.28 -7.42 3.89
C ASN A 74 15.43 -7.22 5.17
N LEU A 75 14.56 -6.21 5.16
CA LEU A 75 13.74 -5.84 6.32
C LEU A 75 12.82 -6.95 6.81
N ASP A 76 12.15 -7.62 5.87
CA ASP A 76 11.16 -8.66 6.19
C ASP A 76 11.48 -10.03 5.59
N PHE A 77 12.45 -10.10 4.70
CA PHE A 77 12.84 -11.35 4.05
C PHE A 77 14.35 -11.50 3.99
N PRO A 78 14.91 -12.65 4.41
CA PRO A 78 16.36 -12.86 4.49
C PRO A 78 16.99 -13.02 3.10
N LYS A 79 18.30 -12.80 3.02
CA LYS A 79 19.11 -13.25 1.89
C LYS A 79 19.09 -14.78 1.84
N THR A 80 19.12 -15.32 0.63
CA THR A 80 19.11 -16.76 0.42
C THR A 80 20.17 -17.14 -0.61
N ALA A 81 21.00 -18.16 -0.28
CA ALA A 81 22.11 -18.58 -1.12
C ALA A 81 21.70 -19.58 -2.22
N ALA A 82 20.53 -20.22 -2.10
CA ALA A 82 20.08 -21.26 -3.01
C ALA A 82 18.54 -21.32 -3.11
N PRO A 83 17.99 -21.83 -4.23
CA PRO A 83 16.53 -21.97 -4.41
C PRO A 83 15.85 -22.73 -3.27
N ALA A 84 16.41 -23.82 -2.78
CA ALA A 84 15.83 -24.61 -1.70
C ALA A 84 15.71 -23.83 -0.38
N HIS A 85 16.69 -22.95 -0.07
CA HIS A 85 16.61 -22.07 1.10
C HIS A 85 15.52 -21.01 0.92
N PHE A 86 15.43 -20.43 -0.29
CA PHE A 86 14.36 -19.49 -0.62
C PHE A 86 13.00 -20.15 -0.46
N GLN A 87 12.79 -21.32 -1.04
CA GLN A 87 11.52 -22.05 -1.00
C GLN A 87 11.07 -22.31 0.45
N ARG A 88 11.97 -22.80 1.31
CA ARG A 88 11.65 -23.03 2.74
C ARG A 88 11.25 -21.73 3.44
N ALA A 89 12.10 -20.69 3.35
CA ALA A 89 11.83 -19.41 4.02
C ALA A 89 10.52 -18.76 3.53
N TYR A 90 10.24 -18.83 2.23
CA TYR A 90 9.05 -18.26 1.63
C TYR A 90 7.79 -19.06 2.01
N SER A 91 7.81 -20.39 1.92
CA SER A 91 6.68 -21.24 2.31
C SER A 91 6.35 -21.09 3.80
N ASP A 92 7.35 -21.06 4.68
CA ASP A 92 7.17 -20.81 6.11
C ASP A 92 6.52 -19.45 6.38
N LEU A 93 6.92 -18.42 5.64
CA LEU A 93 6.32 -17.09 5.75
C LEU A 93 4.86 -17.10 5.29
N MET A 94 4.55 -17.72 4.15
CA MET A 94 3.16 -17.82 3.65
C MET A 94 2.27 -18.57 4.64
N HIS A 95 2.77 -19.65 5.22
CA HIS A 95 2.07 -20.39 6.29
C HIS A 95 1.77 -19.51 7.50
N LYS A 96 2.76 -18.74 8.00
CA LYS A 96 2.59 -17.80 9.13
C LYS A 96 1.54 -16.73 8.80
N ILE A 97 1.62 -16.14 7.62
CA ILE A 97 0.66 -15.12 7.13
C ILE A 97 -0.76 -15.69 7.13
N ARG A 98 -0.96 -16.85 6.54
CA ARG A 98 -2.29 -17.48 6.48
C ARG A 98 -2.85 -17.82 7.85
N ARG A 99 -2.04 -18.42 8.74
CA ARG A 99 -2.45 -18.76 10.11
C ARG A 99 -2.85 -17.54 10.93
N ALA A 100 -2.22 -16.41 10.71
CA ALA A 100 -2.58 -15.15 11.38
C ALA A 100 -3.87 -14.51 10.84
N GLY A 101 -4.55 -15.16 9.88
CA GLY A 101 -5.83 -14.69 9.36
C GLY A 101 -5.72 -13.70 8.21
N PHE A 102 -4.53 -13.45 7.68
CA PHE A 102 -4.34 -12.68 6.43
C PHE A 102 -4.83 -13.47 5.22
N ASN A 103 -5.18 -12.76 4.14
CA ASN A 103 -5.60 -13.33 2.86
C ASN A 103 -4.87 -12.72 1.65
N ALA A 104 -3.90 -11.82 1.90
CA ALA A 104 -3.08 -11.22 0.86
C ALA A 104 -1.67 -10.92 1.35
N VAL A 105 -0.67 -11.12 0.47
CA VAL A 105 0.71 -10.71 0.66
C VAL A 105 1.11 -9.68 -0.39
N PHE A 106 1.72 -8.58 0.06
CA PHE A 106 2.30 -7.54 -0.79
C PHE A 106 3.82 -7.73 -0.75
N PHE A 107 4.34 -8.57 -1.66
CA PHE A 107 5.76 -8.93 -1.65
C PHE A 107 6.55 -8.02 -2.57
N GLN A 108 7.60 -7.39 -2.04
CA GLN A 108 8.43 -6.45 -2.80
C GLN A 108 9.35 -7.19 -3.77
N ILE A 109 8.94 -7.28 -5.04
CA ILE A 109 9.69 -7.95 -6.11
C ILE A 109 10.67 -7.03 -6.86
N ARG A 110 10.54 -5.70 -6.70
CA ARG A 110 11.45 -4.70 -7.26
C ARG A 110 11.75 -3.63 -6.20
N PRO A 111 12.70 -3.88 -5.29
CA PRO A 111 13.04 -2.94 -4.21
C PRO A 111 13.79 -1.69 -4.70
N CYS A 112 14.62 -1.86 -5.73
CA CYS A 112 15.39 -0.80 -6.40
C CYS A 112 15.25 -0.97 -7.93
N SER A 113 16.25 -0.57 -8.70
CA SER A 113 16.32 -0.84 -10.15
C SER A 113 16.77 -2.28 -10.46
N ASP A 114 16.30 -3.26 -9.69
CA ASP A 114 16.66 -4.66 -9.69
C ASP A 114 15.44 -5.57 -9.48
N ALA A 115 15.57 -6.88 -9.45
CA ALA A 115 14.45 -7.80 -9.40
C ALA A 115 14.65 -9.01 -8.47
N PHE A 116 13.58 -9.41 -7.77
CA PHE A 116 13.43 -10.72 -7.11
C PHE A 116 12.77 -11.73 -8.05
N TYR A 117 13.10 -11.69 -9.34
CA TYR A 117 12.59 -12.64 -10.34
C TYR A 117 13.50 -12.70 -11.55
N ASN A 118 13.30 -13.73 -12.40
CA ASN A 118 14.04 -13.92 -13.63
C ASN A 118 13.58 -12.91 -14.69
N SER A 119 14.23 -11.75 -14.72
CA SER A 119 13.96 -10.68 -15.67
C SER A 119 14.97 -10.70 -16.80
N SER A 120 14.51 -10.44 -18.02
CA SER A 120 15.39 -10.15 -19.17
C SER A 120 15.80 -8.67 -19.22
N ILE A 121 15.23 -7.82 -18.37
CA ILE A 121 15.41 -6.36 -18.36
C ILE A 121 16.23 -5.90 -17.15
N LEU A 122 15.98 -6.50 -15.97
CA LEU A 122 16.56 -6.14 -14.69
C LEU A 122 17.56 -7.19 -14.21
N PRO A 123 18.66 -6.79 -13.53
CA PRO A 123 19.50 -7.74 -12.82
C PRO A 123 18.78 -8.30 -11.60
N PHE A 124 19.20 -9.48 -11.11
CA PHE A 124 18.77 -9.95 -9.80
C PHE A 124 19.16 -8.98 -8.71
N SER A 125 18.27 -8.81 -7.73
CA SER A 125 18.49 -7.91 -6.61
C SER A 125 19.61 -8.40 -5.69
N ARG A 126 20.42 -7.45 -5.22
CA ARG A 126 21.41 -7.72 -4.16
C ARG A 126 20.80 -8.20 -2.85
N PHE A 127 19.54 -7.88 -2.62
CA PHE A 127 18.81 -8.30 -1.41
C PHE A 127 18.34 -9.75 -1.50
N LEU A 128 18.40 -10.38 -2.69
CA LEU A 128 18.13 -11.81 -2.86
C LEU A 128 19.32 -12.66 -2.40
N SER A 129 20.52 -12.38 -2.93
CA SER A 129 21.69 -13.23 -2.74
C SER A 129 22.88 -12.53 -2.08
N GLY A 130 22.83 -11.22 -1.86
CA GLY A 130 23.91 -10.39 -1.32
C GLY A 130 24.69 -9.62 -2.38
N ARG A 131 24.61 -10.00 -3.67
CA ARG A 131 25.27 -9.32 -4.79
C ARG A 131 24.32 -9.14 -5.95
N GLU A 132 24.25 -7.91 -6.50
CA GLU A 132 23.39 -7.61 -7.65
C GLU A 132 23.84 -8.36 -8.90
N GLY A 133 22.86 -8.87 -9.66
CA GLY A 133 23.09 -9.71 -10.84
C GLY A 133 23.26 -11.21 -10.54
N TYR A 134 23.41 -11.58 -9.28
CA TYR A 134 23.52 -12.97 -8.83
C TYR A 134 22.19 -13.45 -8.24
N GLY A 135 21.68 -14.57 -8.74
CA GLY A 135 20.41 -15.14 -8.33
C GLY A 135 20.23 -16.56 -8.84
N PHE A 136 19.02 -16.95 -9.15
CA PHE A 136 18.64 -18.33 -9.48
C PHE A 136 18.11 -18.42 -10.92
N PRO A 137 18.97 -18.32 -11.97
CA PRO A 137 18.51 -18.19 -13.36
C PRO A 137 17.71 -19.39 -13.86
N GLN A 138 17.94 -20.59 -13.33
CA GLN A 138 17.23 -21.83 -13.69
C GLN A 138 15.96 -22.09 -12.85
N PHE A 139 15.70 -21.26 -11.86
CA PHE A 139 14.53 -21.39 -10.99
C PHE A 139 13.51 -20.28 -11.26
N ASN A 140 12.29 -20.63 -11.67
CA ASN A 140 11.23 -19.67 -11.92
C ASN A 140 10.72 -19.05 -10.60
N LEU A 141 11.49 -18.08 -10.09
CA LEU A 141 11.33 -17.52 -8.75
C LEU A 141 9.93 -16.86 -8.55
N LEU A 142 9.51 -15.97 -9.47
CA LEU A 142 8.21 -15.28 -9.34
C LEU A 142 7.03 -16.24 -9.57
N GLY A 143 7.15 -17.16 -10.51
CA GLY A 143 6.14 -18.19 -10.71
C GLY A 143 5.94 -19.06 -9.47
N TYR A 144 7.05 -19.44 -8.80
CA TYR A 144 7.01 -20.15 -7.53
C TYR A 144 6.34 -19.31 -6.44
N MET A 145 6.73 -18.03 -6.28
CA MET A 145 6.15 -17.16 -5.24
C MET A 145 4.63 -17.00 -5.40
N ILE A 146 4.15 -16.77 -6.61
CA ILE A 146 2.71 -16.64 -6.90
C ILE A 146 1.99 -17.96 -6.59
N GLY A 147 2.51 -19.08 -7.12
CA GLY A 147 1.90 -20.40 -6.92
C GLY A 147 1.87 -20.81 -5.45
N GLU A 148 2.93 -20.54 -4.69
CA GLU A 148 3.01 -20.85 -3.26
C GLU A 148 2.03 -19.99 -2.44
N ALA A 149 1.94 -18.68 -2.72
CA ALA A 149 0.95 -17.82 -2.08
C ALA A 149 -0.48 -18.33 -2.34
N HIS A 150 -0.80 -18.68 -3.59
CA HIS A 150 -2.11 -19.22 -3.96
C HIS A 150 -2.40 -20.57 -3.28
N ARG A 151 -1.41 -21.48 -3.16
CA ARG A 151 -1.58 -22.74 -2.40
C ARG A 151 -1.95 -22.51 -0.95
N HIS A 152 -1.47 -21.42 -0.35
CA HIS A 152 -1.86 -21.00 0.99
C HIS A 152 -3.17 -20.19 1.04
N GLY A 153 -3.87 -20.00 -0.09
CA GLY A 153 -5.10 -19.19 -0.18
C GLY A 153 -4.86 -17.70 0.02
N LEU A 154 -3.68 -17.21 -0.37
CA LEU A 154 -3.30 -15.80 -0.30
C LEU A 154 -3.27 -15.18 -1.69
N GLN A 155 -3.82 -13.97 -1.84
CA GLN A 155 -3.56 -13.15 -3.02
C GLN A 155 -2.11 -12.68 -3.02
N PHE A 156 -1.47 -12.70 -4.19
CA PHE A 156 -0.10 -12.20 -4.38
C PHE A 156 -0.11 -10.85 -5.08
N HIS A 157 0.24 -9.80 -4.35
CA HIS A 157 0.41 -8.44 -4.88
C HIS A 157 1.90 -8.19 -5.13
N ALA A 158 2.29 -8.10 -6.40
CA ALA A 158 3.66 -7.84 -6.82
C ALA A 158 4.00 -6.37 -6.55
N TRP A 159 4.75 -6.11 -5.46
CA TRP A 159 5.10 -4.76 -5.06
C TRP A 159 6.41 -4.31 -5.70
N LEU A 160 6.36 -3.16 -6.37
CA LEU A 160 7.50 -2.50 -7.00
C LEU A 160 7.65 -1.07 -6.46
N ASN A 161 8.90 -0.68 -6.17
CA ASN A 161 9.22 0.74 -6.12
C ASN A 161 9.57 1.21 -7.54
N PRO A 162 8.87 2.22 -8.12
CA PRO A 162 9.05 2.55 -9.53
C PRO A 162 10.37 3.25 -9.84
N TYR A 163 10.90 4.08 -8.93
CA TYR A 163 12.02 4.97 -9.26
C TYR A 163 13.29 4.76 -8.44
N ARG A 164 13.24 4.08 -7.30
CA ARG A 164 14.41 3.93 -6.43
C ARG A 164 15.55 3.21 -7.14
N VAL A 165 16.75 3.83 -7.11
CA VAL A 165 18.02 3.25 -7.51
C VAL A 165 18.82 2.87 -6.26
N ALA A 166 18.86 3.78 -5.29
CA ALA A 166 19.50 3.56 -3.99
C ALA A 166 18.67 4.20 -2.88
N GLY A 167 18.74 3.63 -1.68
CA GLY A 167 18.40 4.33 -0.45
C GLY A 167 19.48 5.39 -0.14
N ILE A 168 19.65 5.75 1.14
CA ILE A 168 20.68 6.70 1.55
C ILE A 168 22.06 6.07 1.35
N SER A 169 22.93 6.77 0.62
CA SER A 169 24.33 6.37 0.34
C SER A 169 25.27 7.53 0.62
N SER A 170 26.39 7.25 1.25
CA SER A 170 27.49 8.21 1.41
C SER A 170 28.37 8.34 0.14
N MET A 171 28.20 7.42 -0.83
CA MET A 171 28.96 7.44 -2.07
C MET A 171 28.44 8.51 -3.02
N PRO A 172 29.32 9.24 -3.76
CA PRO A 172 28.94 10.02 -4.91
C PRO A 172 28.19 9.20 -5.96
N LYS A 173 27.27 9.81 -6.71
CA LYS A 173 26.42 9.15 -7.70
C LYS A 173 27.20 8.19 -8.61
N TRP A 174 28.27 8.68 -9.24
CA TRP A 174 29.04 7.88 -10.20
C TRP A 174 29.70 6.66 -9.57
N GLN A 175 30.22 6.77 -8.33
CA GLN A 175 30.80 5.65 -7.61
C GLN A 175 29.73 4.59 -7.30
N TYR A 176 28.57 5.03 -6.80
CA TYR A 176 27.47 4.12 -6.51
C TYR A 176 27.01 3.38 -7.77
N LEU A 177 26.80 4.10 -8.90
CA LEU A 177 26.37 3.49 -10.15
C LEU A 177 27.36 2.43 -10.66
N ASN A 178 28.67 2.62 -10.44
CA ASN A 178 29.69 1.63 -10.78
C ASN A 178 29.64 0.35 -9.94
N THR A 179 29.02 0.38 -8.75
CA THR A 179 28.80 -0.84 -7.94
C THR A 179 27.64 -1.69 -8.45
N LEU A 180 26.77 -1.14 -9.29
CA LEU A 180 25.62 -1.85 -9.84
C LEU A 180 26.05 -2.83 -10.93
N SER A 181 25.22 -3.84 -11.19
CA SER A 181 25.39 -4.76 -12.32
C SER A 181 25.51 -4.00 -13.66
N PRO A 182 26.35 -4.44 -14.62
CA PRO A 182 26.37 -3.88 -15.97
C PRO A 182 25.00 -3.90 -16.69
N GLN A 183 24.10 -4.81 -16.30
CA GLN A 183 22.74 -4.89 -16.83
C GLN A 183 21.80 -3.83 -16.24
N ASN A 184 22.14 -3.18 -15.11
CA ASN A 184 21.27 -2.24 -14.45
C ASN A 184 21.03 -1.00 -15.33
N PHE A 185 19.75 -0.63 -15.52
CA PHE A 185 19.36 0.51 -16.31
C PHE A 185 20.02 1.81 -15.83
N ALA A 186 20.09 2.01 -14.50
CA ALA A 186 20.67 3.21 -13.91
C ALA A 186 22.18 3.33 -14.20
N ARG A 187 22.92 2.20 -14.18
CA ARG A 187 24.35 2.19 -14.55
C ARG A 187 24.57 2.50 -16.01
N ARG A 188 23.72 1.95 -16.90
CA ARG A 188 23.82 2.18 -18.36
C ARG A 188 23.35 3.58 -18.79
N ASN A 189 22.53 4.23 -17.99
CA ASN A 189 21.89 5.51 -18.30
C ASN A 189 22.06 6.49 -17.12
N PRO A 190 23.29 6.91 -16.78
CA PRO A 190 23.54 7.75 -15.61
C PRO A 190 22.82 9.10 -15.66
N ASP A 191 22.56 9.62 -16.90
CA ASP A 191 21.79 10.87 -17.08
C ASP A 191 20.30 10.73 -16.74
N CYS A 192 19.80 9.50 -16.65
CA CYS A 192 18.45 9.21 -16.21
C CYS A 192 18.33 9.08 -14.67
N VAL A 193 19.42 9.33 -13.93
CA VAL A 193 19.46 9.18 -12.47
C VAL A 193 19.63 10.52 -11.79
N LEU A 194 18.69 10.90 -10.96
CA LEU A 194 18.79 12.03 -10.05
C LEU A 194 19.55 11.62 -8.78
N ALA A 195 20.43 12.51 -8.32
CA ALA A 195 21.09 12.42 -7.01
C ALA A 195 20.51 13.52 -6.12
N VAL A 196 19.78 13.11 -5.09
CA VAL A 196 19.09 14.03 -4.19
C VAL A 196 19.76 14.03 -2.83
N PRO A 197 20.31 15.18 -2.37
CA PRO A 197 20.84 15.31 -1.02
C PRO A 197 19.76 15.04 0.03
N VAL A 198 20.08 14.22 1.00
CA VAL A 198 19.23 13.91 2.16
C VAL A 198 20.11 13.88 3.43
N LYS A 199 19.47 13.89 4.60
CA LYS A 199 20.23 13.73 5.85
C LYS A 199 20.99 12.38 5.83
N GLY A 200 22.31 12.46 5.92
CA GLY A 200 23.18 11.26 5.93
C GLY A 200 23.75 10.85 4.56
N GLY A 201 23.52 11.63 3.49
CA GLY A 201 24.11 11.33 2.18
C GLY A 201 23.27 11.73 0.98
N LEU A 202 23.22 10.85 -0.01
CA LEU A 202 22.43 11.00 -1.23
C LEU A 202 21.43 9.86 -1.34
N THR A 203 20.23 10.14 -1.81
CA THR A 203 19.34 9.13 -2.38
C THR A 203 19.39 9.21 -3.89
N LEU A 204 19.35 8.05 -4.58
CA LEU A 204 19.37 7.99 -6.03
C LEU A 204 18.05 7.44 -6.54
N LEU A 205 17.47 8.11 -7.53
CA LEU A 205 16.22 7.69 -8.17
C LEU A 205 16.29 7.89 -9.68
N LEU A 206 15.56 7.08 -10.43
CA LEU A 206 15.32 7.33 -11.85
C LEU A 206 14.48 8.60 -11.97
N ASP A 207 14.85 9.48 -12.90
CA ASP A 207 14.16 10.75 -13.12
C ASP A 207 12.78 10.55 -13.77
N PRO A 208 11.67 10.82 -13.04
CA PRO A 208 10.32 10.62 -13.56
C PRO A 208 9.98 11.44 -14.80
N GLY A 209 10.71 12.52 -15.03
CA GLY A 209 10.53 13.40 -16.21
C GLY A 209 11.18 12.88 -17.49
N ARG A 210 11.99 11.83 -17.41
CA ARG A 210 12.70 11.27 -18.57
C ARG A 210 11.83 10.27 -19.32
N PRO A 211 11.58 10.47 -20.65
CA PRO A 211 10.84 9.49 -21.45
C PRO A 211 11.46 8.09 -21.44
N GLU A 212 12.79 8.00 -21.40
CA GLU A 212 13.53 6.75 -21.35
C GLU A 212 13.22 5.94 -20.08
N VAL A 213 13.08 6.63 -18.94
CA VAL A 213 12.69 6.01 -17.65
C VAL A 213 11.27 5.47 -17.73
N ARG A 214 10.34 6.23 -18.30
CA ARG A 214 8.95 5.79 -18.47
C ARG A 214 8.86 4.58 -19.39
N THR A 215 9.55 4.58 -20.52
CA THR A 215 9.63 3.44 -21.45
C THR A 215 10.20 2.20 -20.75
N HIS A 216 11.26 2.37 -19.97
CA HIS A 216 11.86 1.26 -19.19
C HIS A 216 10.87 0.68 -18.18
N LEU A 217 10.16 1.51 -17.41
CA LEU A 217 9.18 1.02 -16.43
C LEU A 217 8.01 0.30 -17.09
N LEU A 218 7.51 0.79 -18.22
CA LEU A 218 6.47 0.12 -18.99
C LEU A 218 6.93 -1.25 -19.50
N ALA A 219 8.19 -1.36 -19.95
CA ALA A 219 8.76 -2.64 -20.36
C ALA A 219 8.87 -3.63 -19.20
N VAL A 220 9.30 -3.19 -18.02
CA VAL A 220 9.34 -4.01 -16.79
C VAL A 220 7.95 -4.51 -16.40
N ILE A 221 6.95 -3.64 -16.37
CA ILE A 221 5.57 -4.03 -16.05
C ILE A 221 5.03 -5.00 -17.10
N ARG A 222 5.25 -4.72 -18.39
CA ARG A 222 4.85 -5.61 -19.51
C ARG A 222 5.45 -6.99 -19.34
N GLU A 223 6.74 -7.10 -19.01
CA GLU A 223 7.40 -8.38 -18.76
C GLU A 223 6.68 -9.17 -17.67
N ILE A 224 6.39 -8.54 -16.52
CA ILE A 224 5.74 -9.20 -15.39
C ILE A 224 4.34 -9.70 -15.77
N ILE A 225 3.49 -8.82 -16.30
CA ILE A 225 2.08 -9.16 -16.57
C ILE A 225 1.90 -10.10 -17.78
N THR A 226 2.88 -10.15 -18.66
CA THR A 226 2.85 -11.09 -19.81
C THR A 226 3.29 -12.49 -19.38
N LYS A 227 4.43 -12.58 -18.68
CA LYS A 227 5.03 -13.87 -18.26
C LYS A 227 4.33 -14.50 -17.06
N TYR A 228 3.75 -13.69 -16.16
CA TYR A 228 3.20 -14.14 -14.90
C TYR A 228 1.75 -13.67 -14.72
N ASN A 229 1.08 -14.16 -13.68
CA ASN A 229 -0.29 -13.79 -13.36
C ASN A 229 -0.43 -13.48 -11.86
N PRO A 230 0.22 -12.41 -11.35
CA PRO A 230 -0.03 -11.95 -9.99
C PRO A 230 -1.46 -11.41 -9.87
N ASP A 231 -2.03 -11.40 -8.66
CA ASP A 231 -3.34 -10.80 -8.44
C ASP A 231 -3.32 -9.28 -8.62
N SER A 232 -2.14 -8.66 -8.47
CA SER A 232 -1.99 -7.23 -8.62
C SER A 232 -0.53 -6.81 -8.89
N ILE A 233 -0.38 -5.70 -9.62
CA ILE A 233 0.80 -4.83 -9.56
C ILE A 233 0.53 -3.77 -8.49
N HIS A 234 1.49 -3.54 -7.60
CA HIS A 234 1.38 -2.60 -6.50
C HIS A 234 2.58 -1.66 -6.43
N PHE A 235 2.33 -0.34 -6.36
CA PHE A 235 3.38 0.65 -6.12
C PHE A 235 3.28 1.21 -4.70
N ASP A 236 4.43 1.57 -4.12
CA ASP A 236 4.52 2.36 -2.91
C ASP A 236 4.38 3.87 -3.19
N ASP A 237 4.85 4.72 -2.29
CA ASP A 237 4.73 6.17 -2.35
C ASP A 237 6.03 6.90 -2.74
N TYR A 238 7.11 6.19 -3.01
CA TYR A 238 8.40 6.79 -3.36
C TYR A 238 8.48 7.19 -4.84
N PHE A 239 7.62 8.13 -5.26
CA PHE A 239 7.70 8.75 -6.59
C PHE A 239 8.81 9.80 -6.63
N TYR A 240 8.89 10.65 -5.60
CA TYR A 240 10.03 11.49 -5.24
C TYR A 240 10.37 11.27 -3.76
N PRO A 241 11.60 11.57 -3.31
CA PRO A 241 11.94 11.52 -1.89
C PRO A 241 11.04 12.44 -1.06
N TYR A 242 10.77 12.06 0.18
CA TYR A 242 10.02 12.92 1.10
C TYR A 242 10.70 14.27 1.27
N ASP A 243 9.88 15.32 1.33
CA ASP A 243 10.33 16.71 1.52
C ASP A 243 11.34 17.17 0.44
N TYR A 244 11.24 16.61 -0.77
CA TYR A 244 12.08 17.04 -1.87
C TYR A 244 11.59 18.35 -2.47
N HIS A 245 12.26 19.45 -2.14
CA HIS A 245 12.05 20.80 -2.68
C HIS A 245 13.24 21.25 -3.56
N GLY A 246 14.14 20.34 -3.90
CA GLY A 246 15.29 20.61 -4.76
C GLY A 246 14.94 20.74 -6.24
N ASN A 247 15.97 20.98 -7.04
CA ASN A 247 15.86 21.24 -8.47
C ASN A 247 16.78 20.33 -9.32
N ALA A 248 17.15 19.15 -8.81
CA ALA A 248 18.03 18.21 -9.53
C ALA A 248 17.49 17.79 -10.91
N ASP A 249 16.17 17.84 -11.09
CA ASP A 249 15.47 17.57 -12.35
C ASP A 249 15.16 18.82 -13.19
N ALA A 250 15.63 20.02 -12.78
CA ALA A 250 15.42 21.24 -13.56
C ALA A 250 16.01 21.19 -14.98
N PRO A 251 17.15 20.55 -15.26
CA PRO A 251 17.62 20.35 -16.63
C PRO A 251 16.64 19.51 -17.47
N THR A 252 16.07 18.46 -16.90
CA THR A 252 15.07 17.60 -17.55
C THR A 252 13.79 18.38 -17.81
N TYR A 253 13.33 19.16 -16.84
CA TYR A 253 12.18 20.07 -16.99
C TYR A 253 12.39 21.05 -18.15
N ARG A 254 13.52 21.76 -18.21
CA ARG A 254 13.81 22.69 -19.33
C ARG A 254 13.82 22.00 -20.69
N LYS A 255 14.31 20.75 -20.75
CA LYS A 255 14.40 19.99 -22.00
C LYS A 255 13.05 19.45 -22.48
N TYR A 256 12.21 18.96 -21.57
CA TYR A 256 11.02 18.19 -21.92
C TYR A 256 9.69 18.89 -21.62
N ASN A 257 9.68 19.97 -20.84
CA ASN A 257 8.45 20.75 -20.64
C ASN A 257 8.08 21.47 -21.95
N ARG A 258 6.86 21.22 -22.43
CA ARG A 258 6.33 21.81 -23.67
C ARG A 258 5.44 23.03 -23.42
N ASN A 259 5.03 23.26 -22.16
CA ASN A 259 4.17 24.37 -21.79
C ASN A 259 4.89 25.30 -20.79
N PRO A 260 5.31 26.50 -21.23
CA PRO A 260 6.05 27.43 -20.36
C PRO A 260 5.25 27.92 -19.15
N ARG A 261 3.93 27.74 -19.14
CA ARG A 261 3.07 28.09 -18.00
C ARG A 261 3.02 27.00 -16.92
N THR A 262 3.54 25.80 -17.18
CA THR A 262 3.58 24.71 -16.20
C THR A 262 4.73 24.93 -15.25
N THR A 263 4.47 24.99 -13.94
CA THR A 263 5.54 25.06 -12.93
C THR A 263 6.33 23.75 -12.86
N LEU A 264 7.51 23.76 -12.26
CA LEU A 264 8.31 22.54 -12.05
C LEU A 264 7.55 21.51 -11.21
N GLU A 265 6.84 21.94 -10.18
CA GLU A 265 6.04 21.09 -9.31
C GLU A 265 4.86 20.46 -10.04
N ASP A 266 4.16 21.21 -10.88
CA ASP A 266 3.07 20.68 -11.70
C ASP A 266 3.57 19.71 -12.75
N TRP A 267 4.71 20.02 -13.37
CA TRP A 267 5.36 19.15 -14.33
C TRP A 267 5.78 17.80 -13.69
N ARG A 268 6.32 17.81 -12.47
CA ARG A 268 6.61 16.59 -11.69
C ARG A 268 5.34 15.74 -11.49
N ARG A 269 4.26 16.36 -11.03
CA ARG A 269 2.95 15.68 -10.85
C ARG A 269 2.40 15.13 -12.16
N GLN A 270 2.52 15.89 -13.25
CA GLN A 270 2.09 15.43 -14.58
C GLN A 270 2.86 14.18 -15.03
N ASN A 271 4.19 14.16 -14.88
CA ASN A 271 5.01 12.99 -15.25
C ASN A 271 4.67 11.75 -14.44
N VAL A 272 4.51 11.89 -13.11
CA VAL A 272 4.09 10.77 -12.25
C VAL A 272 2.69 10.30 -12.63
N SER A 273 1.75 11.21 -12.85
CA SER A 273 0.37 10.87 -13.23
C SER A 273 0.30 10.22 -14.62
N GLN A 274 1.10 10.67 -15.56
CA GLN A 274 1.19 10.08 -16.90
C GLN A 274 1.69 8.63 -16.82
N MET A 275 2.73 8.36 -16.03
CA MET A 275 3.23 7.00 -15.82
C MET A 275 2.16 6.10 -15.20
N VAL A 276 1.41 6.57 -14.19
CA VAL A 276 0.30 5.81 -13.57
C VAL A 276 -0.78 5.50 -14.60
N TRP A 277 -1.17 6.48 -15.42
CA TRP A 277 -2.16 6.30 -16.49
C TRP A 277 -1.70 5.29 -17.54
N GLU A 278 -0.47 5.38 -18.03
CA GLU A 278 0.07 4.49 -19.06
C GLU A 278 0.18 3.04 -18.55
N ILE A 279 0.59 2.83 -17.29
CA ILE A 279 0.62 1.50 -16.65
C ILE A 279 -0.80 0.95 -16.50
N SER A 280 -1.76 1.77 -16.08
CA SER A 280 -3.17 1.37 -16.01
C SER A 280 -3.69 0.90 -17.37
N ALA A 281 -3.43 1.67 -18.43
CA ALA A 281 -3.82 1.32 -19.80
C ALA A 281 -3.13 0.03 -20.27
N LEU A 282 -1.83 -0.13 -19.98
CA LEU A 282 -1.06 -1.33 -20.32
C LEU A 282 -1.65 -2.59 -19.65
N ILE A 283 -1.92 -2.53 -18.34
CA ILE A 283 -2.48 -3.67 -17.60
C ILE A 283 -3.87 -4.04 -18.14
N ARG A 284 -4.75 -3.05 -18.38
CA ARG A 284 -6.09 -3.29 -18.92
C ARG A 284 -6.05 -3.93 -20.30
N THR A 285 -5.18 -3.45 -21.18
CA THR A 285 -4.97 -4.00 -22.53
C THR A 285 -4.48 -5.45 -22.45
N ASN A 286 -3.49 -5.72 -21.58
CA ASN A 286 -2.98 -7.07 -21.37
C ASN A 286 -4.05 -8.01 -20.79
N ASN A 287 -4.83 -7.56 -19.80
CA ASN A 287 -5.91 -8.32 -19.19
C ASN A 287 -6.94 -8.74 -20.25
N LYS A 288 -7.35 -7.81 -21.13
CA LYS A 288 -8.28 -8.09 -22.22
C LYS A 288 -7.69 -9.11 -23.20
N ALA A 289 -6.44 -8.93 -23.61
CA ALA A 289 -5.78 -9.79 -24.60
C ALA A 289 -5.51 -11.22 -24.07
N GLN A 290 -5.14 -11.34 -22.78
CA GLN A 290 -4.74 -12.62 -22.17
C GLN A 290 -5.81 -13.23 -21.25
N LYS A 291 -7.02 -12.63 -21.18
CA LYS A 291 -8.12 -13.07 -20.29
C LYS A 291 -7.68 -13.15 -18.82
N LYS A 292 -6.85 -12.21 -18.38
CA LYS A 292 -6.36 -12.06 -17.00
C LYS A 292 -7.18 -11.02 -16.24
N ASN A 293 -7.01 -10.98 -14.91
CA ASN A 293 -7.64 -10.00 -14.03
C ASN A 293 -6.62 -9.40 -13.05
N ILE A 294 -5.48 -8.96 -13.58
CA ILE A 294 -4.43 -8.31 -12.78
C ILE A 294 -4.91 -6.90 -12.42
N ARG A 295 -4.93 -6.58 -11.13
CA ARG A 295 -5.29 -5.26 -10.62
C ARG A 295 -4.07 -4.35 -10.54
N PHE A 296 -4.30 -3.05 -10.51
CA PHE A 296 -3.28 -2.05 -10.26
C PHE A 296 -3.62 -1.24 -9.02
N GLY A 297 -2.73 -1.19 -8.04
CA GLY A 297 -2.93 -0.43 -6.81
C GLY A 297 -1.69 0.34 -6.37
N ILE A 298 -1.92 1.34 -5.52
CA ILE A 298 -0.86 2.23 -5.01
C ILE A 298 -1.07 2.44 -3.51
N SER A 299 0.03 2.44 -2.73
CA SER A 299 0.03 2.84 -1.32
C SER A 299 0.69 4.22 -1.14
N PRO A 300 -0.08 5.31 -1.31
CA PRO A 300 0.44 6.65 -1.17
C PRO A 300 0.69 7.02 0.29
N PHE A 301 1.46 8.10 0.51
CA PHE A 301 1.51 8.77 1.81
C PHE A 301 0.09 9.14 2.28
N GLY A 302 -0.17 9.04 3.58
CA GLY A 302 -1.52 9.09 4.15
C GLY A 302 -2.26 10.42 4.01
N ILE A 303 -1.57 11.54 3.83
CA ILE A 303 -2.17 12.88 3.64
C ILE A 303 -1.98 13.29 2.19
N TRP A 304 -3.07 13.42 1.41
CA TRP A 304 -2.99 13.98 0.05
C TRP A 304 -2.72 15.48 0.10
N ARG A 305 -3.62 16.27 0.71
CA ARG A 305 -3.49 17.70 1.03
C ARG A 305 -4.23 18.00 2.32
N ASN A 306 -3.80 19.02 3.04
CA ASN A 306 -4.52 19.54 4.20
C ASN A 306 -5.70 20.41 3.79
N ARG A 307 -6.70 20.55 4.66
CA ARG A 307 -7.83 21.45 4.46
C ARG A 307 -7.40 22.90 4.24
N ALA A 308 -6.33 23.33 4.88
CA ALA A 308 -5.77 24.68 4.72
C ALA A 308 -5.21 24.91 3.30
N SER A 309 -4.68 23.86 2.65
CA SER A 309 -4.08 23.97 1.30
C SER A 309 -5.08 23.67 0.18
N SER A 310 -6.24 23.09 0.49
CA SER A 310 -7.26 22.72 -0.49
C SER A 310 -8.63 22.52 0.17
N VAL A 311 -9.69 23.06 -0.42
CA VAL A 311 -11.08 22.80 0.03
C VAL A 311 -11.42 21.31 0.02
N PHE A 312 -10.74 20.51 -0.79
CA PHE A 312 -10.85 19.06 -0.87
C PHE A 312 -9.88 18.31 0.06
N GLY A 313 -9.05 19.01 0.82
CA GLY A 313 -8.05 18.42 1.70
C GLY A 313 -8.63 17.76 2.94
N SER A 314 -7.83 16.88 3.54
CA SER A 314 -8.16 16.20 4.79
C SER A 314 -8.08 17.15 6.00
N PRO A 315 -8.74 16.83 7.12
CA PRO A 315 -8.71 17.65 8.34
C PRO A 315 -7.43 17.42 9.14
N THR A 316 -6.28 17.68 8.48
CA THR A 316 -4.91 17.43 8.96
C THR A 316 -4.04 18.67 8.82
N LEU A 317 -2.83 18.64 9.42
CA LEU A 317 -1.81 19.70 9.43
C LEU A 317 -0.40 19.13 9.16
N GLY A 318 -0.29 17.96 8.52
CA GLY A 318 0.98 17.28 8.23
C GLY A 318 1.52 17.54 6.82
N ASN A 319 2.63 16.87 6.46
CA ASN A 319 3.18 16.89 5.10
C ASN A 319 2.17 16.36 4.09
N GLU A 320 2.21 16.86 2.88
CA GLU A 320 1.24 16.57 1.82
C GLU A 320 1.89 15.78 0.68
N ALA A 321 1.35 14.63 0.31
CA ALA A 321 1.83 13.83 -0.84
C ALA A 321 1.82 14.64 -2.16
N TYR A 322 0.85 15.52 -2.32
CA TYR A 322 0.70 16.36 -3.51
C TYR A 322 1.89 17.27 -3.75
N SER A 323 2.47 17.87 -2.70
CA SER A 323 3.58 18.81 -2.76
C SER A 323 4.94 18.18 -2.43
N ALA A 324 4.99 17.16 -1.56
CA ALA A 324 6.23 16.54 -1.13
C ALA A 324 6.68 15.38 -2.04
N ASN A 325 5.75 14.51 -2.45
CA ASN A 325 6.04 13.36 -3.31
C ASN A 325 5.55 13.55 -4.75
N TYR A 326 4.95 14.70 -5.06
CA TYR A 326 4.37 15.06 -6.36
C TYR A 326 3.38 14.02 -6.88
N SER A 327 2.57 13.44 -5.97
CA SER A 327 1.58 12.41 -6.29
C SER A 327 0.16 12.95 -6.14
N ASP A 328 -0.57 13.03 -7.27
CA ASP A 328 -1.98 13.44 -7.28
C ASP A 328 -2.90 12.20 -7.27
N VAL A 329 -2.88 11.50 -6.14
CA VAL A 329 -3.65 10.26 -5.97
C VAL A 329 -5.15 10.48 -6.15
N ARG A 330 -5.66 11.65 -5.77
CA ARG A 330 -7.08 11.98 -5.93
C ARG A 330 -7.48 12.06 -7.40
N LEU A 331 -6.61 12.57 -8.28
CA LEU A 331 -6.78 12.51 -9.73
C LEU A 331 -6.88 11.07 -10.22
N TRP A 332 -5.97 10.19 -9.77
CA TRP A 332 -5.93 8.79 -10.21
C TRP A 332 -7.18 8.01 -9.77
N ILE A 333 -7.68 8.26 -8.56
CA ILE A 333 -8.92 7.68 -8.03
C ILE A 333 -10.12 8.12 -8.86
N ARG A 334 -10.30 9.43 -9.07
CA ARG A 334 -11.45 9.99 -9.81
C ARG A 334 -11.55 9.50 -11.24
N ASN A 335 -10.40 9.27 -11.88
CA ASN A 335 -10.35 8.74 -13.25
C ASN A 335 -10.35 7.20 -13.29
N ASN A 336 -10.42 6.53 -12.14
CA ASN A 336 -10.31 5.07 -12.03
C ASN A 336 -9.06 4.52 -12.75
N TRP A 337 -7.91 5.22 -12.67
CA TRP A 337 -6.65 4.73 -13.22
C TRP A 337 -6.03 3.63 -12.36
N ILE A 338 -6.44 3.52 -11.11
CA ILE A 338 -6.06 2.44 -10.19
C ILE A 338 -7.30 1.66 -9.77
N ASP A 339 -7.14 0.39 -9.42
CA ASP A 339 -8.23 -0.48 -8.99
C ASP A 339 -8.41 -0.45 -7.46
N TYR A 340 -7.34 -0.12 -6.74
CA TYR A 340 -7.40 0.09 -5.30
C TYR A 340 -6.31 1.06 -4.83
N VAL A 341 -6.54 1.65 -3.65
CA VAL A 341 -5.60 2.53 -2.96
C VAL A 341 -5.41 2.05 -1.52
N VAL A 342 -4.15 2.14 -1.04
CA VAL A 342 -3.77 1.74 0.33
C VAL A 342 -3.02 2.90 1.02
N PRO A 343 -3.70 4.00 1.40
CA PRO A 343 -3.03 5.12 2.04
C PRO A 343 -2.36 4.67 3.35
N GLN A 344 -1.14 5.10 3.57
CA GLN A 344 -0.31 4.77 4.73
C GLN A 344 -0.72 5.65 5.92
N LEU A 345 -1.75 5.23 6.67
CA LEU A 345 -2.24 5.94 7.85
C LEU A 345 -1.42 5.54 9.09
N TYR A 346 -0.15 5.92 9.09
CA TYR A 346 0.83 5.53 10.10
C TYR A 346 0.81 6.48 11.32
N TRP A 347 -0.38 6.83 11.78
CA TRP A 347 -0.61 7.69 12.95
C TRP A 347 -1.61 7.07 13.92
N LYS A 348 -1.46 7.39 15.21
CA LYS A 348 -2.44 7.04 16.24
C LYS A 348 -3.67 7.95 16.18
N PHE A 349 -4.76 7.52 16.81
CA PHE A 349 -5.96 8.34 16.90
C PHE A 349 -5.70 9.72 17.54
N SER A 350 -4.87 9.78 18.59
CA SER A 350 -4.57 11.02 19.28
C SER A 350 -3.40 11.81 18.67
N HIS A 351 -2.99 11.55 17.43
CA HIS A 351 -1.90 12.29 16.80
C HIS A 351 -2.32 13.74 16.49
N GLY A 352 -1.54 14.74 16.99
CA GLY A 352 -1.94 16.15 16.97
C GLY A 352 -2.13 16.74 15.56
N LYS A 353 -1.32 16.33 14.57
CA LYS A 353 -1.38 16.88 13.20
C LYS A 353 -2.13 15.99 12.20
N ALA A 354 -2.22 14.70 12.47
CA ALA A 354 -2.85 13.72 11.58
C ALA A 354 -3.65 12.68 12.39
N PRO A 355 -4.74 13.07 13.06
CA PRO A 355 -5.60 12.16 13.81
C PRO A 355 -6.19 11.10 12.87
N TYR A 356 -6.06 9.83 13.27
CA TYR A 356 -6.45 8.69 12.44
C TYR A 356 -7.91 8.75 11.95
N ALA A 357 -8.86 9.08 12.84
CA ALA A 357 -10.28 8.98 12.53
C ALA A 357 -10.71 9.89 11.37
N GLY A 358 -10.40 11.19 11.47
CA GLY A 358 -10.76 12.15 10.42
C GLY A 358 -10.08 11.86 9.09
N LEU A 359 -8.88 11.29 9.14
CA LEU A 359 -8.13 10.94 7.95
C LEU A 359 -8.69 9.66 7.27
N ALA A 360 -9.05 8.65 8.05
CA ALA A 360 -9.67 7.43 7.53
C ALA A 360 -11.03 7.71 6.87
N ASP A 361 -11.87 8.54 7.49
CA ASP A 361 -13.15 8.94 6.93
C ASP A 361 -12.97 9.80 5.66
N TRP A 362 -11.98 10.70 5.63
CA TRP A 362 -11.65 11.48 4.42
C TRP A 362 -11.27 10.57 3.23
N TRP A 363 -10.51 9.51 3.46
CA TRP A 363 -10.19 8.54 2.41
C TRP A 363 -11.41 7.75 1.96
N ALA A 364 -12.29 7.35 2.90
CA ALA A 364 -13.55 6.68 2.57
C ALA A 364 -14.43 7.56 1.66
N ASP A 365 -14.54 8.86 1.97
CA ASP A 365 -15.27 9.82 1.16
C ASP A 365 -14.59 10.03 -0.22
N THR A 366 -13.25 10.03 -0.27
CA THR A 366 -12.50 10.25 -1.52
C THR A 366 -12.76 9.17 -2.57
N VAL A 367 -12.99 7.91 -2.16
CA VAL A 367 -13.28 6.81 -3.09
C VAL A 367 -14.76 6.67 -3.42
N THR A 368 -15.65 7.37 -2.70
CA THR A 368 -17.09 7.31 -2.93
C THR A 368 -17.45 7.73 -4.36
N GLY A 369 -18.32 6.96 -5.01
CA GLY A 369 -18.73 7.18 -6.41
C GLY A 369 -17.71 6.71 -7.45
N THR A 370 -16.62 6.05 -7.04
CA THR A 370 -15.63 5.44 -7.94
C THR A 370 -15.64 3.91 -7.85
N ARG A 371 -14.91 3.24 -8.73
CA ARG A 371 -14.68 1.78 -8.68
C ARG A 371 -13.50 1.37 -7.81
N VAL A 372 -12.74 2.35 -7.31
CA VAL A 372 -11.49 2.15 -6.58
C VAL A 372 -11.80 1.62 -5.17
N LYS A 373 -11.20 0.47 -4.81
CA LYS A 373 -11.31 -0.08 -3.46
C LYS A 373 -10.34 0.64 -2.53
N LEU A 374 -10.80 0.95 -1.32
CA LEU A 374 -9.95 1.50 -0.27
C LEU A 374 -9.56 0.41 0.72
N TYR A 375 -8.26 0.21 0.90
CA TYR A 375 -7.69 -0.54 2.01
C TYR A 375 -6.85 0.42 2.86
N ILE A 376 -6.92 0.35 4.16
CA ILE A 376 -6.13 1.23 5.02
C ILE A 376 -4.79 0.57 5.35
N GLY A 377 -3.70 1.32 5.15
CA GLY A 377 -2.35 0.93 5.56
C GLY A 377 -2.09 1.24 7.03
N HIS A 378 -1.70 0.23 7.83
CA HIS A 378 -1.43 0.35 9.25
C HIS A 378 0.07 0.17 9.54
N GLY A 379 0.63 1.05 10.37
CA GLY A 379 2.05 1.02 10.75
C GLY A 379 2.33 0.18 11.98
N ALA A 380 2.41 -1.14 11.87
CA ALA A 380 2.77 -2.01 13.01
C ALA A 380 4.20 -1.81 13.52
N HIS A 381 5.07 -1.15 12.73
CA HIS A 381 6.47 -0.85 13.07
C HIS A 381 6.64 0.36 13.98
N LEU A 382 5.62 1.18 14.15
CA LEU A 382 5.74 2.46 14.82
C LEU A 382 5.80 2.36 16.34
N ALA A 383 6.43 3.35 16.98
CA ALA A 383 6.64 3.38 18.42
C ALA A 383 5.32 3.38 19.22
N PHE A 384 4.27 4.02 18.72
CA PHE A 384 2.98 4.06 19.44
C PHE A 384 2.36 2.67 19.63
N VAL A 385 2.63 1.72 18.71
CA VAL A 385 2.17 0.32 18.86
C VAL A 385 2.89 -0.40 20.01
N SER A 386 4.09 0.04 20.36
CA SER A 386 4.83 -0.45 21.53
C SER A 386 4.35 0.16 22.85
N ASN A 387 3.51 1.21 22.80
CA ASN A 387 3.03 1.93 23.97
C ASN A 387 1.54 1.71 24.27
N ASP A 388 0.73 1.35 23.24
CA ASP A 388 -0.69 1.05 23.37
C ASP A 388 -1.03 -0.27 22.65
N PRO A 389 -1.29 -1.35 23.39
CA PRO A 389 -1.66 -2.64 22.80
C PRO A 389 -3.04 -2.64 22.12
N ASN A 390 -3.86 -1.61 22.31
CA ASN A 390 -5.20 -1.52 21.75
C ASN A 390 -5.30 -0.62 20.52
N GLU A 391 -4.28 0.18 20.20
CA GLU A 391 -4.36 1.17 19.13
C GLU A 391 -4.73 0.53 17.79
N LEU A 392 -4.00 -0.50 17.35
CA LEU A 392 -4.27 -1.19 16.08
C LEU A 392 -5.65 -1.85 16.06
N LYS A 393 -6.06 -2.50 17.16
CA LYS A 393 -7.40 -3.08 17.29
C LYS A 393 -8.48 -2.02 17.19
N ASN A 394 -8.32 -0.87 17.87
CA ASN A 394 -9.26 0.24 17.79
C ASN A 394 -9.37 0.80 16.36
N GLN A 395 -8.25 0.88 15.60
CA GLN A 395 -8.27 1.27 14.18
C GLN A 395 -9.10 0.30 13.34
N LEU A 396 -8.95 -1.00 13.53
CA LEU A 396 -9.76 -2.00 12.83
C LEU A 396 -11.23 -1.94 13.23
N LEU A 397 -11.55 -1.80 14.51
CA LEU A 397 -12.92 -1.61 14.99
C LEU A 397 -13.56 -0.39 14.32
N PHE A 398 -12.84 0.74 14.29
CA PHE A 398 -13.28 1.97 13.63
C PHE A 398 -13.57 1.75 12.15
N ASN A 399 -12.63 1.15 11.41
CA ASN A 399 -12.73 0.87 9.97
C ASN A 399 -13.87 -0.09 9.63
N SER A 400 -14.15 -1.06 10.51
CA SER A 400 -15.16 -2.10 10.26
C SER A 400 -16.57 -1.55 10.05
N ARG A 401 -16.85 -0.31 10.49
CA ARG A 401 -18.14 0.37 10.34
C ARG A 401 -18.20 1.39 9.20
N ARG A 402 -17.11 1.54 8.42
CA ARG A 402 -17.06 2.49 7.30
C ARG A 402 -17.31 1.76 5.98
N PRO A 403 -18.44 1.98 5.29
CA PRO A 403 -18.77 1.25 4.05
C PRO A 403 -17.69 1.39 2.97
N GLY A 404 -17.07 2.59 2.87
CA GLY A 404 -16.01 2.87 1.89
C GLY A 404 -14.70 2.13 2.14
N ILE A 405 -14.45 1.60 3.36
CA ILE A 405 -13.20 0.87 3.68
C ILE A 405 -13.43 -0.62 3.46
N SER A 406 -12.66 -1.21 2.54
CA SER A 406 -12.81 -2.61 2.09
C SER A 406 -11.72 -3.55 2.63
N GLY A 407 -10.85 -3.07 3.53
CA GLY A 407 -9.81 -3.90 4.14
C GLY A 407 -8.67 -3.11 4.76
N SER A 408 -7.65 -3.85 5.18
CA SER A 408 -6.47 -3.36 5.90
C SER A 408 -5.20 -4.04 5.41
N VAL A 409 -4.09 -3.31 5.36
CA VAL A 409 -2.77 -3.84 5.04
C VAL A 409 -1.77 -3.36 6.09
N PHE A 410 -0.96 -4.28 6.63
CA PHE A 410 -0.04 -3.99 7.74
C PHE A 410 1.41 -3.90 7.29
N TYR A 411 2.10 -2.84 7.63
CA TYR A 411 3.55 -2.70 7.46
C TYR A 411 4.25 -2.97 8.79
N SER A 412 5.01 -4.07 8.95
CA SER A 412 5.32 -5.06 7.96
C SER A 412 5.43 -6.46 8.59
N ALA A 413 5.72 -7.48 7.79
CA ALA A 413 5.72 -8.88 8.20
C ALA A 413 6.61 -9.16 9.42
N SER A 414 7.84 -8.63 9.47
CA SER A 414 8.74 -8.81 10.62
C SER A 414 8.14 -8.29 11.91
N ARG A 415 7.41 -7.16 11.85
CA ARG A 415 6.78 -6.56 13.03
C ARG A 415 5.52 -7.30 13.50
N ILE A 416 4.93 -8.10 12.62
CA ILE A 416 3.79 -8.96 12.93
C ILE A 416 4.26 -10.30 13.50
N PHE A 417 5.26 -10.94 12.87
CA PHE A 417 5.65 -12.32 13.18
C PHE A 417 6.85 -12.42 14.13
N ASP A 418 7.67 -11.37 14.19
CA ASP A 418 8.82 -11.25 15.07
C ASP A 418 8.85 -9.86 15.73
N PRO A 419 7.86 -9.57 16.59
CA PRO A 419 7.75 -8.27 17.24
C PRO A 419 8.89 -8.05 18.24
N ASP A 420 9.48 -6.85 18.21
CA ASP A 420 10.63 -6.45 19.02
C ASP A 420 10.31 -6.14 20.49
N SER A 421 9.03 -6.25 20.89
CA SER A 421 8.61 -6.03 22.26
C SER A 421 7.36 -6.84 22.64
N PRO A 422 7.20 -7.20 23.93
CA PRO A 422 5.98 -7.87 24.42
C PRO A 422 4.71 -7.04 24.22
N VAL A 423 4.81 -5.70 24.26
CA VAL A 423 3.63 -4.82 24.06
C VAL A 423 3.20 -4.86 22.60
N ARG A 424 4.14 -4.77 21.66
CA ARG A 424 3.86 -4.89 20.22
C ARG A 424 3.23 -6.25 19.91
N ARG A 425 3.76 -7.30 20.50
CA ARG A 425 3.17 -8.64 20.37
C ARG A 425 1.72 -8.67 20.83
N ARG A 426 1.40 -8.11 22.01
CA ARG A 426 0.00 -8.00 22.48
C ARG A 426 -0.87 -7.19 21.55
N ALA A 427 -0.35 -6.09 20.98
CA ALA A 427 -1.08 -5.26 20.02
C ALA A 427 -1.45 -6.04 18.75
N VAL A 428 -0.52 -6.82 18.21
CA VAL A 428 -0.75 -7.67 17.04
C VAL A 428 -1.71 -8.83 17.39
N GLU A 429 -1.55 -9.47 18.55
CA GLU A 429 -2.45 -10.51 19.03
C GLU A 429 -3.89 -10.00 19.21
N ALA A 430 -4.05 -8.78 19.69
CA ALA A 430 -5.37 -8.15 19.82
C ALA A 430 -6.09 -7.98 18.47
N VAL A 431 -5.35 -7.75 17.39
CA VAL A 431 -5.88 -7.73 16.01
C VAL A 431 -6.19 -9.13 15.53
N VAL A 432 -5.18 -10.00 15.53
CA VAL A 432 -5.23 -11.33 14.93
C VAL A 432 -6.30 -12.21 15.60
N ARG A 433 -6.32 -12.26 16.92
CA ARG A 433 -7.31 -13.04 17.67
C ARG A 433 -8.63 -12.31 17.84
N GLY A 434 -8.58 -11.00 18.13
CA GLY A 434 -9.76 -10.21 18.50
C GLY A 434 -10.62 -9.77 17.31
N CYS A 435 -10.03 -9.64 16.11
CA CYS A 435 -10.75 -9.21 14.92
C CYS A 435 -10.86 -10.32 13.87
N TRP A 436 -9.81 -11.12 13.65
CA TRP A 436 -9.73 -12.05 12.52
C TRP A 436 -9.78 -13.52 12.92
N GLN A 437 -9.81 -13.83 14.21
CA GLN A 437 -9.84 -15.21 14.75
C GLN A 437 -8.66 -16.08 14.26
N GLY A 438 -7.52 -15.44 13.94
CA GLY A 438 -6.29 -16.10 13.53
C GLY A 438 -5.40 -16.47 14.71
N ALA A 439 -4.24 -17.07 14.44
CA ALA A 439 -3.24 -17.45 15.43
C ALA A 439 -1.84 -16.98 15.01
N LEU A 440 -1.11 -16.35 15.92
CA LEU A 440 0.32 -16.04 15.74
C LEU A 440 1.17 -17.26 16.11
N PRO A 441 2.37 -17.42 15.51
CA PRO A 441 3.34 -18.40 15.97
C PRO A 441 3.78 -18.08 17.41
N PRO A 442 4.24 -19.08 18.18
CA PRO A 442 4.80 -18.83 19.52
C PRO A 442 5.98 -17.86 19.43
N PRO A 443 6.26 -17.09 20.51
CA PRO A 443 7.42 -16.21 20.54
C PRO A 443 8.68 -17.03 20.29
N GLN A 444 9.57 -16.52 19.43
CA GLN A 444 10.90 -17.11 19.34
C GLN A 444 11.58 -16.91 20.69
N LYS A 445 12.13 -17.99 21.26
CA LYS A 445 13.01 -17.86 22.44
C LYS A 445 14.17 -16.99 22.03
N SER A 446 14.41 -15.91 22.79
CA SER A 446 15.62 -15.07 22.61
C SER A 446 16.84 -15.99 22.61
N ARG A 447 17.56 -16.04 21.50
CA ARG A 447 18.86 -16.68 21.41
C ARG A 447 19.90 -15.84 22.11
#